data_2b389646936cac8a200e4f3d67c00589
#
_entry.id   2b389646936cac8a200e4f3d67c00589
#
_cell.length_a   1.000
_cell.length_b   1.000
_cell.length_c   1.000
_cell.angle_alpha   90.00
_cell.angle_beta   90.00
_cell.angle_gamma   90.00
#
_symmetry.space_group_name_H-M   'P 1'
#
loop_
_entity.id
_entity.type
_entity.pdbx_description
1 polymer ?
#
loop_
_entity_poly.entity_id
_entity_poly.type
_entity_poly.pdbx_seq_one_letter_code
_entity_poly.pdbx_strand_id
1 'polypeptide(L)'
;MAKEPLKKDERQKLLDSRLKSLGVLDRIVEGDKFDNRQKDYISTGITEINAELGSLPGFATGNLIELIGESGSGKTYVALKVAAEAQRKGMKVAFYNIENSFYEPRASEIGVITRDKDLFQLIPNLGSGEKMCDAIMAMVESGLYGLIVVDSITALIPEEMLEKDFDKPRKIGAHAVLVGALAQKLTYACGETNTTVILINQFRIGAGVIPNTFVKKATGGEGLLFYDHYRFSFRKIGGASGQVFNEEKEIIGGRSEITINKNRYGPPNKKVIFPIYFVKEESDPISDFIMRAKARNVELIKESGQKGKKKLKYITEDGEVIESGDARDFILKLKDLSAPESKTRNDNSTTVFEYICRKIKLDDHMIKNLNDRLESCVEYALGNELIEYEAEEPEEF
;
A
#
# COMPACT_ATOMS: atom_id res chain seq x y z
N MET A 1 30.43 -1.82 54.49
CA MET A 1 29.63 -0.57 54.59
C MET A 1 28.74 -0.50 53.38
N ALA A 2 27.42 -0.61 53.53
CA ALA A 2 26.47 -0.42 52.45
C ALA A 2 26.48 1.09 52.10
N LYS A 3 26.72 1.42 50.84
CA LYS A 3 26.61 2.81 50.36
C LYS A 3 25.17 3.29 50.52
N GLU A 4 24.96 4.42 51.19
CA GLU A 4 23.65 5.06 51.26
C GLU A 4 23.05 5.22 49.86
N PRO A 5 21.75 4.98 49.68
CA PRO A 5 21.12 5.12 48.36
C PRO A 5 21.10 6.63 47.97
N LEU A 6 21.61 6.90 46.77
CA LEU A 6 21.61 8.24 46.19
C LEU A 6 20.21 8.88 46.23
N LYS A 7 20.12 10.18 46.57
CA LYS A 7 18.85 10.96 46.51
C LYS A 7 18.32 11.00 45.08
N LYS A 8 17.01 11.23 44.92
CA LYS A 8 16.33 11.21 43.63
C LYS A 8 17.00 12.15 42.61
N ASP A 9 17.35 13.35 43.03
CA ASP A 9 17.99 14.36 42.16
C ASP A 9 19.41 13.99 41.72
N GLU A 10 20.14 13.29 42.57
CA GLU A 10 21.48 12.76 42.21
C GLU A 10 21.41 11.62 41.23
N ARG A 11 20.39 10.76 41.37
CA ARG A 11 20.11 9.69 40.38
C ARG A 11 19.73 10.27 39.02
N GLN A 12 18.89 11.32 39.02
CA GLN A 12 18.49 11.97 37.76
C GLN A 12 19.70 12.59 37.05
N LYS A 13 20.53 13.36 37.74
CA LYS A 13 21.75 13.95 37.17
C LYS A 13 22.71 12.89 36.63
N LEU A 14 22.85 11.77 37.33
CA LEU A 14 23.69 10.66 36.86
C LEU A 14 23.12 10.02 35.60
N LEU A 15 21.79 9.83 35.55
CA LEU A 15 21.10 9.32 34.36
C LEU A 15 21.29 10.26 33.18
N ASP A 16 21.01 11.54 33.33
CA ASP A 16 21.10 12.56 32.28
C ASP A 16 22.54 12.64 31.73
N SER A 17 23.55 12.61 32.62
CA SER A 17 24.95 12.60 32.22
C SER A 17 25.29 11.35 31.37
N ARG A 18 24.76 10.19 31.76
CA ARG A 18 25.01 8.94 31.04
C ARG A 18 24.27 8.90 29.70
N LEU A 19 23.03 9.38 29.64
CA LEU A 19 22.26 9.47 28.40
C LEU A 19 22.90 10.48 27.43
N LYS A 20 23.42 11.59 27.96
CA LYS A 20 24.19 12.56 27.15
C LYS A 20 25.46 11.96 26.57
N SER A 21 26.21 11.17 27.36
CA SER A 21 27.41 10.47 26.89
C SER A 21 27.12 9.42 25.80
N LEU A 22 25.89 8.87 25.77
CA LEU A 22 25.41 7.96 24.75
C LEU A 22 24.82 8.69 23.53
N GLY A 23 24.72 10.03 23.56
CA GLY A 23 24.11 10.80 22.46
C GLY A 23 22.61 10.58 22.26
N VAL A 24 21.91 10.11 23.31
CA VAL A 24 20.48 9.75 23.22
C VAL A 24 19.58 10.66 24.06
N LEU A 25 20.12 11.57 24.86
CA LEU A 25 19.34 12.41 25.77
C LEU A 25 18.29 13.25 25.00
N ASP A 26 18.68 13.85 23.88
CA ASP A 26 17.83 14.72 23.06
C ASP A 26 16.78 13.92 22.25
N ARG A 27 16.87 12.60 22.22
CA ARG A 27 15.91 11.69 21.57
C ARG A 27 14.84 11.18 22.54
N ILE A 28 15.00 11.43 23.84
CA ILE A 28 14.02 11.01 24.86
C ILE A 28 12.91 12.07 24.92
N VAL A 29 11.71 11.65 24.56
CA VAL A 29 10.51 12.51 24.54
C VAL A 29 9.55 12.06 25.62
N GLU A 30 8.98 13.00 26.37
CA GLU A 30 7.89 12.71 27.32
C GLU A 30 6.66 12.26 26.54
N GLY A 31 5.91 11.28 27.08
CA GLY A 31 4.83 10.63 26.34
C GLY A 31 3.70 11.58 25.90
N ASP A 32 3.45 12.68 26.64
CA ASP A 32 2.50 13.73 26.30
C ASP A 32 3.02 14.69 25.21
N LYS A 33 4.33 14.79 25.07
CA LYS A 33 5.01 15.57 24.01
C LYS A 33 5.40 14.71 22.81
N PHE A 34 5.16 13.38 22.89
CA PHE A 34 5.34 12.50 21.74
C PHE A 34 4.34 12.94 20.67
N ASP A 35 4.89 13.57 19.65
CA ASP A 35 4.11 14.05 18.53
C ASP A 35 3.38 12.87 17.89
N ASN A 36 2.08 12.75 18.19
CA ASN A 36 1.15 11.85 17.50
C ASN A 36 0.93 12.37 16.07
N ARG A 37 2.02 12.66 15.35
CA ARG A 37 1.93 12.96 13.93
C ARG A 37 1.10 11.88 13.33
N GLN A 38 0.01 12.28 12.74
CA GLN A 38 -0.76 11.41 11.88
C GLN A 38 0.24 10.79 10.91
N LYS A 39 0.60 9.50 11.14
CA LYS A 39 1.58 8.84 10.27
C LYS A 39 1.08 8.96 8.85
N ASP A 40 1.93 9.42 7.95
CA ASP A 40 1.63 9.40 6.54
C ASP A 40 1.45 7.94 6.09
N TYR A 41 0.74 7.71 5.02
CA TYR A 41 0.44 6.37 4.52
C TYR A 41 0.57 6.31 3.01
N ILE A 42 0.81 5.13 2.48
CA ILE A 42 0.72 4.82 1.05
C ILE A 42 -0.55 4.01 0.85
N SER A 43 -1.48 4.51 0.03
CA SER A 43 -2.67 3.76 -0.37
C SER A 43 -2.28 2.43 -1.01
N THR A 44 -3.07 1.38 -0.83
CA THR A 44 -2.86 0.14 -1.56
C THR A 44 -3.30 0.21 -3.03
N GLY A 45 -4.01 1.29 -3.41
CA GLY A 45 -4.64 1.40 -4.72
C GLY A 45 -5.84 0.46 -4.90
N ILE A 46 -6.28 -0.22 -3.83
CA ILE A 46 -7.41 -1.14 -3.80
C ILE A 46 -8.32 -0.72 -2.65
N THR A 47 -9.50 -0.22 -3.00
CA THR A 47 -10.43 0.40 -2.04
C THR A 47 -10.87 -0.56 -0.95
N GLU A 48 -11.13 -1.81 -1.31
CA GLU A 48 -11.57 -2.87 -0.40
C GLU A 48 -10.50 -3.15 0.67
N ILE A 49 -9.22 -3.15 0.29
CA ILE A 49 -8.11 -3.34 1.24
C ILE A 49 -8.00 -2.12 2.15
N ASN A 50 -8.01 -0.92 1.58
CA ASN A 50 -7.89 0.32 2.34
C ASN A 50 -9.00 0.47 3.39
N ALA A 51 -10.23 0.05 3.08
CA ALA A 51 -11.37 0.11 3.98
C ALA A 51 -11.20 -0.76 5.24
N GLU A 52 -10.47 -1.86 5.14
CA GLU A 52 -10.27 -2.80 6.25
C GLU A 52 -8.97 -2.55 7.05
N LEU A 53 -8.15 -1.58 6.64
CA LEU A 53 -6.90 -1.26 7.35
C LEU A 53 -7.11 -0.43 8.63
N GLY A 54 -8.29 0.12 8.85
CA GLY A 54 -8.62 0.87 10.05
C GLY A 54 -8.47 2.38 9.88
N SER A 55 -7.76 3.06 10.78
CA SER A 55 -7.67 4.52 10.80
C SER A 55 -6.88 5.12 9.62
N LEU A 56 -5.97 4.34 9.03
CA LEU A 56 -5.18 4.76 7.87
C LEU A 56 -5.67 4.01 6.63
N PRO A 57 -6.10 4.71 5.56
CA PRO A 57 -6.56 4.06 4.33
C PRO A 57 -5.37 3.65 3.44
N GLY A 58 -4.44 2.88 4.01
CA GLY A 58 -3.22 2.42 3.38
C GLY A 58 -2.19 1.93 4.38
N PHE A 59 -0.99 1.64 3.89
CA PHE A 59 0.15 1.27 4.73
C PHE A 59 0.80 2.52 5.32
N ALA A 60 0.95 2.59 6.64
CA ALA A 60 1.71 3.64 7.29
C ALA A 60 3.16 3.64 6.78
N THR A 61 3.72 4.83 6.47
CA THR A 61 5.09 4.97 5.99
C THR A 61 6.12 4.58 7.06
N GLY A 62 7.32 4.23 6.63
CA GLY A 62 8.40 3.83 7.53
C GLY A 62 8.21 2.45 8.17
N ASN A 63 7.50 1.53 7.49
CA ASN A 63 7.16 0.23 8.03
C ASN A 63 7.54 -0.92 7.11
N LEU A 64 7.72 -2.09 7.70
CA LEU A 64 7.95 -3.35 7.02
C LEU A 64 6.62 -4.09 6.81
N ILE A 65 6.36 -4.50 5.57
CA ILE A 65 5.13 -5.16 5.13
C ILE A 65 5.49 -6.51 4.53
N GLU A 66 4.82 -7.58 4.93
CA GLU A 66 4.94 -8.88 4.28
C GLU A 66 3.67 -9.22 3.49
N LEU A 67 3.85 -9.54 2.20
CA LEU A 67 2.82 -10.10 1.34
C LEU A 67 3.16 -11.56 1.08
N ILE A 68 2.42 -12.50 1.67
CA ILE A 68 2.70 -13.93 1.58
C ILE A 68 1.55 -14.69 0.90
N GLY A 69 1.87 -15.68 0.08
CA GLY A 69 0.83 -16.50 -0.58
C GLY A 69 1.38 -17.39 -1.68
N GLU A 70 0.50 -18.16 -2.28
CA GLU A 70 0.83 -19.02 -3.42
C GLU A 70 1.22 -18.21 -4.67
N SER A 71 1.89 -18.84 -5.62
CA SER A 71 2.16 -18.22 -6.93
C SER A 71 0.84 -17.86 -7.63
N GLY A 72 0.82 -16.69 -8.30
CA GLY A 72 -0.37 -16.21 -9.02
C GLY A 72 -1.53 -15.78 -8.12
N SER A 73 -1.32 -15.56 -6.81
CA SER A 73 -2.34 -15.09 -5.87
C SER A 73 -2.47 -13.56 -5.79
N GLY A 74 -1.73 -12.79 -6.61
CA GLY A 74 -1.88 -11.33 -6.70
C GLY A 74 -0.94 -10.51 -5.82
N LYS A 75 0.07 -11.10 -5.19
CA LYS A 75 1.04 -10.38 -4.34
C LYS A 75 1.76 -9.25 -5.10
N THR A 76 2.38 -9.59 -6.23
CA THR A 76 3.08 -8.63 -7.10
C THR A 76 2.12 -7.57 -7.65
N TYR A 77 0.88 -7.95 -7.99
CA TYR A 77 -0.14 -7.00 -8.43
C TYR A 77 -0.41 -5.93 -7.35
N VAL A 78 -0.64 -6.33 -6.10
CA VAL A 78 -0.85 -5.39 -4.99
C VAL A 78 0.40 -4.55 -4.74
N ALA A 79 1.60 -5.13 -4.78
CA ALA A 79 2.85 -4.38 -4.63
C ALA A 79 3.03 -3.31 -5.73
N LEU A 80 2.68 -3.62 -6.99
CA LEU A 80 2.71 -2.66 -8.10
C LEU A 80 1.63 -1.57 -7.94
N LYS A 81 0.42 -1.90 -7.46
CA LYS A 81 -0.60 -0.89 -7.13
C LYS A 81 -0.10 0.07 -6.04
N VAL A 82 0.52 -0.45 -4.97
CA VAL A 82 1.14 0.39 -3.92
C VAL A 82 2.27 1.25 -4.49
N ALA A 83 3.09 0.71 -5.40
CA ALA A 83 4.16 1.45 -6.07
C ALA A 83 3.60 2.64 -6.88
N ALA A 84 2.53 2.42 -7.66
CA ALA A 84 1.85 3.48 -8.39
C ALA A 84 1.31 4.57 -7.44
N GLU A 85 0.70 4.19 -6.31
CA GLU A 85 0.20 5.13 -5.31
C GLU A 85 1.34 5.91 -4.61
N ALA A 86 2.47 5.27 -4.33
CA ALA A 86 3.66 5.93 -3.80
C ALA A 86 4.19 7.00 -4.78
N GLN A 87 4.27 6.66 -6.07
CA GLN A 87 4.70 7.61 -7.12
C GLN A 87 3.73 8.79 -7.28
N ARG A 88 2.42 8.58 -7.12
CA ARG A 88 1.42 9.67 -7.12
C ARG A 88 1.64 10.66 -5.98
N LYS A 89 2.25 10.22 -4.89
CA LYS A 89 2.71 11.08 -3.78
C LYS A 89 4.08 11.73 -4.04
N GLY A 90 4.67 11.49 -5.20
CA GLY A 90 6.01 11.98 -5.55
C GLY A 90 7.15 11.18 -4.89
N MET A 91 6.85 9.99 -4.36
CA MET A 91 7.85 9.12 -3.75
C MET A 91 8.62 8.35 -4.82
N LYS A 92 9.94 8.27 -4.65
CA LYS A 92 10.77 7.38 -5.47
C LYS A 92 10.59 5.94 -5.01
N VAL A 93 10.43 5.04 -5.99
CA VAL A 93 10.22 3.60 -5.77
C VAL A 93 11.41 2.80 -6.29
N ALA A 94 11.91 1.86 -5.49
CA ALA A 94 12.84 0.83 -5.94
C ALA A 94 12.11 -0.53 -6.00
N PHE A 95 12.32 -1.27 -7.09
CA PHE A 95 11.74 -2.60 -7.26
C PHE A 95 12.87 -3.62 -7.50
N TYR A 96 13.08 -4.51 -6.54
CA TYR A 96 14.04 -5.59 -6.63
C TYR A 96 13.41 -6.80 -7.33
N ASN A 97 13.81 -7.03 -8.58
CA ASN A 97 13.30 -8.12 -9.43
C ASN A 97 14.19 -9.38 -9.27
N ILE A 98 14.12 -10.02 -8.11
CA ILE A 98 14.98 -11.17 -7.78
C ILE A 98 14.57 -12.42 -8.52
N GLU A 99 13.26 -12.60 -8.77
CA GLU A 99 12.70 -13.73 -9.54
C GLU A 99 12.79 -13.55 -11.06
N ASN A 100 13.26 -12.40 -11.55
CA ASN A 100 13.27 -12.04 -12.96
C ASN A 100 11.87 -12.12 -13.62
N SER A 101 10.83 -11.78 -12.84
CA SER A 101 9.42 -11.87 -13.25
C SER A 101 8.79 -10.52 -13.59
N PHE A 102 9.53 -9.42 -13.42
CA PHE A 102 9.04 -8.07 -13.71
C PHE A 102 8.76 -7.91 -15.20
N TYR A 103 7.53 -7.54 -15.53
CA TYR A 103 7.09 -7.28 -16.89
C TYR A 103 6.62 -5.82 -17.01
N GLU A 104 7.44 -4.98 -17.66
CA GLU A 104 7.27 -3.53 -17.73
C GLU A 104 5.90 -3.12 -18.30
N PRO A 105 5.40 -3.69 -19.42
CA PRO A 105 4.09 -3.29 -19.95
C PRO A 105 2.98 -3.50 -18.93
N ARG A 106 3.02 -4.59 -18.16
CA ARG A 106 2.03 -4.87 -17.12
C ARG A 106 2.13 -3.90 -15.94
N ALA A 107 3.34 -3.53 -15.54
CA ALA A 107 3.55 -2.56 -14.50
C ALA A 107 3.00 -1.18 -14.91
N SER A 108 3.22 -0.77 -16.16
CA SER A 108 2.69 0.46 -16.73
C SER A 108 1.16 0.45 -16.85
N GLU A 109 0.56 -0.67 -17.24
CA GLU A 109 -0.92 -0.83 -17.25
C GLU A 109 -1.54 -0.66 -15.86
N ILE A 110 -0.86 -1.16 -14.81
CA ILE A 110 -1.28 -1.01 -13.41
C ILE A 110 -1.14 0.45 -12.93
N GLY A 111 -0.39 1.27 -13.64
CA GLY A 111 -0.18 2.69 -13.36
C GLY A 111 1.18 3.05 -12.79
N VAL A 112 2.16 2.12 -12.81
CA VAL A 112 3.54 2.41 -12.40
C VAL A 112 4.25 3.21 -13.49
N ILE A 113 4.85 4.32 -13.11
CA ILE A 113 5.71 5.13 -13.98
C ILE A 113 7.10 4.47 -13.99
N THR A 114 7.38 3.68 -15.03
CA THR A 114 8.59 2.85 -15.10
C THR A 114 9.77 3.56 -15.76
N ARG A 115 9.53 4.58 -16.59
CA ARG A 115 10.54 5.24 -17.42
C ARG A 115 11.10 6.52 -16.85
N ASP A 116 10.64 6.94 -15.68
CA ASP A 116 11.18 8.09 -14.95
C ASP A 116 12.18 7.61 -13.88
N LYS A 117 13.48 7.89 -14.10
CA LYS A 117 14.56 7.51 -13.19
C LYS A 117 14.47 8.17 -11.80
N ASP A 118 13.76 9.29 -11.70
CA ASP A 118 13.58 10.00 -10.44
C ASP A 118 12.42 9.42 -9.63
N LEU A 119 11.51 8.66 -10.28
CA LEU A 119 10.37 8.01 -9.66
C LEU A 119 10.51 6.50 -9.57
N PHE A 120 11.31 5.84 -10.43
CA PHE A 120 11.40 4.38 -10.46
C PHE A 120 12.82 3.88 -10.72
N GLN A 121 13.22 2.86 -9.97
CA GLN A 121 14.42 2.08 -10.23
C GLN A 121 14.14 0.59 -10.16
N LEU A 122 14.48 -0.13 -11.22
CA LEU A 122 14.43 -1.58 -11.26
C LEU A 122 15.83 -2.14 -10.96
N ILE A 123 15.93 -2.97 -9.93
CA ILE A 123 17.18 -3.59 -9.50
C ILE A 123 17.13 -5.08 -9.87
N PRO A 124 18.03 -5.55 -10.76
CA PRO A 124 18.11 -6.97 -11.11
C PRO A 124 18.67 -7.79 -9.93
N ASN A 125 18.64 -9.10 -10.09
CA ASN A 125 19.32 -10.01 -9.17
C ASN A 125 20.84 -9.78 -9.21
N LEU A 126 21.43 -9.48 -8.04
CA LEU A 126 22.86 -9.17 -7.89
C LEU A 126 23.72 -10.42 -7.55
N GLY A 127 23.13 -11.60 -7.56
CA GLY A 127 23.78 -12.87 -7.29
C GLY A 127 23.49 -13.39 -5.88
N SER A 128 24.35 -13.14 -4.88
CA SER A 128 24.11 -13.69 -3.54
C SER A 128 23.06 -12.94 -2.75
N GLY A 129 22.39 -13.66 -1.84
CA GLY A 129 21.39 -13.10 -0.95
C GLY A 129 21.95 -12.02 -0.03
N GLU A 130 23.20 -12.17 0.41
CA GLU A 130 23.93 -11.20 1.23
C GLU A 130 24.11 -9.89 0.47
N LYS A 131 24.60 -9.93 -0.79
CA LYS A 131 24.73 -8.73 -1.63
C LYS A 131 23.39 -8.03 -1.88
N MET A 132 22.33 -8.82 -2.08
CA MET A 132 20.98 -8.27 -2.22
C MET A 132 20.54 -7.58 -0.92
N CYS A 133 20.76 -8.20 0.24
CA CYS A 133 20.43 -7.63 1.54
C CYS A 133 21.20 -6.33 1.80
N ASP A 134 22.49 -6.30 1.49
CA ASP A 134 23.33 -5.10 1.66
C ASP A 134 22.87 -3.96 0.73
N ALA A 135 22.51 -4.27 -0.52
CA ALA A 135 21.96 -3.29 -1.46
C ALA A 135 20.60 -2.74 -1.00
N ILE A 136 19.71 -3.59 -0.49
CA ILE A 136 18.42 -3.17 0.09
C ILE A 136 18.66 -2.24 1.28
N MET A 137 19.55 -2.63 2.21
CA MET A 137 19.89 -1.81 3.38
C MET A 137 20.45 -0.45 2.98
N ALA A 138 21.41 -0.41 2.06
CA ALA A 138 22.00 0.85 1.58
C ALA A 138 20.94 1.79 0.98
N MET A 139 19.95 1.26 0.23
CA MET A 139 18.87 2.07 -0.32
C MET A 139 17.91 2.58 0.77
N VAL A 140 17.55 1.76 1.76
CA VAL A 140 16.73 2.20 2.90
C VAL A 140 17.47 3.28 3.70
N GLU A 141 18.73 3.05 4.06
CA GLU A 141 19.55 3.96 4.86
C GLU A 141 19.82 5.30 4.16
N SER A 142 19.75 5.32 2.83
CA SER A 142 19.89 6.57 2.05
C SER A 142 18.74 7.57 2.29
N GLY A 143 17.56 7.11 2.70
CA GLY A 143 16.35 7.93 2.85
C GLY A 143 15.82 8.52 1.54
N LEU A 144 16.36 8.12 0.37
CA LEU A 144 15.94 8.65 -0.94
C LEU A 144 14.68 7.98 -1.49
N TYR A 145 14.30 6.84 -0.97
CA TYR A 145 13.19 6.04 -1.45
C TYR A 145 12.02 6.07 -0.45
N GLY A 146 10.83 6.40 -0.93
CA GLY A 146 9.62 6.30 -0.12
C GLY A 146 9.09 4.87 -0.02
N LEU A 147 9.34 4.06 -1.08
CA LEU A 147 8.93 2.66 -1.14
C LEU A 147 10.01 1.79 -1.78
N ILE A 148 10.28 0.64 -1.16
CA ILE A 148 11.12 -0.42 -1.74
C ILE A 148 10.30 -1.71 -1.77
N VAL A 149 10.21 -2.35 -2.93
CA VAL A 149 9.55 -3.65 -3.14
C VAL A 149 10.62 -4.71 -3.41
N VAL A 150 10.54 -5.84 -2.72
CA VAL A 150 11.45 -6.98 -2.89
C VAL A 150 10.64 -8.19 -3.38
N ASP A 151 10.76 -8.54 -4.65
CA ASP A 151 10.02 -9.64 -5.29
C ASP A 151 10.98 -10.72 -5.82
N SER A 152 11.18 -11.80 -5.08
CA SER A 152 10.71 -12.11 -3.74
C SER A 152 11.89 -12.49 -2.81
N ILE A 153 11.69 -12.38 -1.51
CA ILE A 153 12.69 -12.85 -0.53
C ILE A 153 12.91 -14.37 -0.59
N THR A 154 11.97 -15.11 -1.17
CA THR A 154 12.07 -16.57 -1.38
C THR A 154 13.21 -16.92 -2.33
N ALA A 155 13.55 -16.02 -3.25
CA ALA A 155 14.60 -16.21 -4.25
C ALA A 155 16.00 -15.75 -3.79
N LEU A 156 16.12 -15.24 -2.56
CA LEU A 156 17.43 -14.91 -1.96
C LEU A 156 18.21 -16.20 -1.69
N ILE A 157 19.32 -16.38 -2.37
CA ILE A 157 20.17 -17.56 -2.21
C ILE A 157 21.40 -17.13 -1.40
N PRO A 158 21.60 -17.69 -0.16
CA PRO A 158 22.81 -17.43 0.62
C PRO A 158 24.09 -17.77 -0.17
N GLU A 159 25.14 -16.95 -0.01
CA GLU A 159 26.40 -17.09 -0.77
C GLU A 159 27.00 -18.49 -0.60
N GLU A 160 26.99 -19.04 0.61
CA GLU A 160 27.44 -20.41 0.88
C GLU A 160 26.68 -21.50 0.08
N MET A 161 25.47 -21.19 -0.42
CA MET A 161 24.68 -22.11 -1.25
C MET A 161 24.98 -21.94 -2.73
N LEU A 162 25.45 -20.77 -3.16
CA LEU A 162 25.87 -20.53 -4.53
C LEU A 162 27.23 -21.15 -4.85
N GLU A 163 28.13 -21.18 -3.87
CA GLU A 163 29.48 -21.69 -4.03
C GLU A 163 29.59 -23.22 -3.95
N LYS A 164 28.58 -23.89 -3.39
CA LYS A 164 28.58 -25.35 -3.23
C LYS A 164 28.05 -26.07 -4.46
N ASP A 165 28.78 -27.13 -4.85
CA ASP A 165 28.31 -28.10 -5.81
C ASP A 165 26.99 -28.77 -5.36
N PHE A 166 26.17 -29.23 -6.29
CA PHE A 166 24.84 -29.80 -6.01
C PHE A 166 24.87 -31.07 -5.17
N ASP A 167 25.99 -31.77 -5.12
CA ASP A 167 26.22 -33.02 -4.38
C ASP A 167 26.65 -32.80 -2.92
N LYS A 168 26.98 -31.58 -2.51
CA LYS A 168 27.43 -31.26 -1.15
C LYS A 168 26.26 -30.95 -0.19
N PRO A 169 26.35 -31.34 1.08
CA PRO A 169 25.34 -31.02 2.06
C PRO A 169 25.11 -29.52 2.18
N ARG A 170 23.85 -29.12 2.20
CA ARG A 170 23.45 -27.73 2.37
C ARG A 170 23.14 -27.46 3.83
N LYS A 171 23.52 -26.29 4.34
CA LYS A 171 23.22 -25.88 5.70
C LYS A 171 21.73 -25.58 5.84
N ILE A 172 21.05 -26.37 6.64
CA ILE A 172 19.62 -26.17 6.91
C ILE A 172 19.46 -24.86 7.68
N GLY A 173 18.54 -23.99 7.20
CA GLY A 173 18.19 -22.74 7.88
C GLY A 173 19.00 -21.49 7.49
N ALA A 174 20.03 -21.60 6.65
CA ALA A 174 20.83 -20.43 6.22
C ALA A 174 19.96 -19.30 5.64
N HIS A 175 19.01 -19.64 4.78
CA HIS A 175 18.05 -18.68 4.23
C HIS A 175 17.20 -18.02 5.32
N ALA A 176 16.74 -18.77 6.33
CA ALA A 176 15.93 -18.22 7.42
C ALA A 176 16.74 -17.25 8.31
N VAL A 177 18.03 -17.54 8.53
CA VAL A 177 18.94 -16.64 9.25
C VAL A 177 19.16 -15.35 8.48
N LEU A 178 19.41 -15.43 7.17
CA LEU A 178 19.60 -14.27 6.30
C LEU A 178 18.36 -13.36 6.30
N VAL A 179 17.19 -13.93 6.04
CA VAL A 179 15.91 -13.17 5.99
C VAL A 179 15.56 -12.59 7.37
N GLY A 180 15.80 -13.34 8.45
CA GLY A 180 15.58 -12.85 9.82
C GLY A 180 16.47 -11.65 10.17
N ALA A 181 17.76 -11.72 9.81
CA ALA A 181 18.70 -10.62 10.01
C ALA A 181 18.33 -9.39 9.18
N LEU A 182 17.93 -9.59 7.91
CA LEU A 182 17.44 -8.50 7.06
C LEU A 182 16.22 -7.82 7.69
N ALA A 183 15.21 -8.58 8.10
CA ALA A 183 13.98 -8.05 8.69
C ALA A 183 14.25 -7.24 9.97
N GLN A 184 15.15 -7.72 10.82
CA GLN A 184 15.55 -7.00 12.04
C GLN A 184 16.18 -5.63 11.72
N LYS A 185 17.13 -5.59 10.78
CA LYS A 185 17.80 -4.34 10.36
C LYS A 185 16.81 -3.40 9.68
N LEU A 186 15.96 -3.92 8.79
CA LEU A 186 14.95 -3.13 8.08
C LEU A 186 13.96 -2.45 9.03
N THR A 187 13.53 -3.13 10.09
CA THR A 187 12.59 -2.56 11.05
C THR A 187 13.12 -1.29 11.69
N TYR A 188 14.42 -1.27 12.02
CA TYR A 188 15.07 -0.09 12.56
C TYR A 188 15.26 1.00 11.47
N ALA A 189 15.86 0.65 10.35
CA ALA A 189 16.21 1.61 9.30
C ALA A 189 14.96 2.26 8.66
N CYS A 190 13.87 1.51 8.45
CA CYS A 190 12.60 2.03 7.97
C CYS A 190 12.03 3.12 8.91
N GLY A 191 12.12 2.90 10.22
CA GLY A 191 11.67 3.87 11.21
C GLY A 191 12.47 5.17 11.19
N GLU A 192 13.80 5.09 11.01
CA GLU A 192 14.69 6.25 10.97
C GLU A 192 14.54 7.06 9.66
N THR A 193 14.37 6.40 8.51
CA THR A 193 14.35 7.05 7.19
C THR A 193 12.95 7.31 6.65
N ASN A 194 11.93 6.81 7.31
CA ASN A 194 10.55 6.81 6.82
C ASN A 194 10.35 6.07 5.48
N THR A 195 11.29 5.18 5.11
CA THR A 195 11.19 4.33 3.92
C THR A 195 10.29 3.13 4.22
N THR A 196 9.29 2.89 3.38
CA THR A 196 8.43 1.71 3.49
C THR A 196 9.01 0.56 2.68
N VAL A 197 9.01 -0.65 3.23
CA VAL A 197 9.52 -1.84 2.53
C VAL A 197 8.44 -2.91 2.44
N ILE A 198 8.18 -3.40 1.22
CA ILE A 198 7.31 -4.54 0.96
C ILE A 198 8.18 -5.75 0.62
N LEU A 199 8.06 -6.81 1.41
CA LEU A 199 8.68 -8.10 1.17
C LEU A 199 7.63 -9.08 0.63
N ILE A 200 7.80 -9.53 -0.60
CA ILE A 200 6.96 -10.59 -1.17
C ILE A 200 7.55 -11.94 -0.77
N ASN A 201 6.69 -12.81 -0.23
CA ASN A 201 7.06 -14.13 0.27
C ASN A 201 6.13 -15.22 -0.31
N GLN A 202 6.55 -16.48 -0.20
CA GLN A 202 5.79 -17.63 -0.66
C GLN A 202 5.63 -18.67 0.46
N PHE A 203 4.51 -19.39 0.43
CA PHE A 203 4.33 -20.56 1.27
C PHE A 203 5.09 -21.77 0.70
N ARG A 204 5.74 -22.53 1.58
CA ARG A 204 6.22 -23.87 1.28
C ARG A 204 5.38 -24.88 2.06
N ILE A 205 5.12 -26.01 1.43
CA ILE A 205 4.47 -27.14 2.09
C ILE A 205 5.56 -27.85 2.90
N GLY A 206 5.41 -27.89 4.20
CA GLY A 206 6.27 -28.64 5.11
C GLY A 206 5.51 -29.79 5.77
N ALA A 207 6.24 -30.79 6.26
CA ALA A 207 5.66 -31.84 7.10
C ALA A 207 5.09 -31.22 8.38
N GLY A 208 3.86 -31.57 8.72
CA GLY A 208 3.25 -31.20 10.00
C GLY A 208 3.84 -31.99 11.17
N VAL A 209 3.53 -31.56 12.39
CA VAL A 209 3.92 -32.26 13.63
C VAL A 209 3.22 -33.63 13.72
N ILE A 210 2.03 -33.75 13.18
CA ILE A 210 1.29 -35.01 13.11
C ILE A 210 1.70 -35.75 11.84
N PRO A 211 2.02 -37.05 11.88
CA PRO A 211 2.34 -37.84 10.69
C PRO A 211 1.26 -37.71 9.62
N ASN A 212 1.69 -37.62 8.35
CA ASN A 212 0.81 -37.42 7.17
C ASN A 212 0.02 -36.10 7.12
N THR A 213 0.36 -35.11 7.94
CA THR A 213 -0.20 -33.75 7.82
C THR A 213 0.80 -32.82 7.12
N PHE A 214 0.27 -31.94 6.26
CA PHE A 214 1.06 -30.93 5.58
C PHE A 214 0.67 -29.55 6.09
N VAL A 215 1.66 -28.74 6.45
CA VAL A 215 1.47 -27.40 6.95
C VAL A 215 2.11 -26.41 6.00
N LYS A 216 1.36 -25.37 5.60
CA LYS A 216 1.91 -24.25 4.86
C LYS A 216 2.76 -23.40 5.81
N LYS A 217 4.06 -23.34 5.54
CA LYS A 217 5.01 -22.49 6.29
C LYS A 217 5.54 -21.37 5.41
N ALA A 218 5.73 -20.21 6.00
CA ALA A 218 6.40 -19.09 5.34
C ALA A 218 7.86 -19.45 5.04
N THR A 219 8.35 -19.07 3.87
CA THR A 219 9.78 -19.15 3.57
C THR A 219 10.52 -18.08 4.39
N GLY A 220 11.75 -18.35 4.84
CA GLY A 220 12.51 -17.39 5.65
C GLY A 220 12.33 -17.52 7.16
N GLY A 221 11.63 -18.57 7.62
CA GLY A 221 11.47 -18.88 9.05
C GLY A 221 10.50 -17.95 9.78
N GLU A 222 10.46 -18.06 11.11
CA GLU A 222 9.52 -17.31 11.95
C GLU A 222 10.02 -15.90 12.32
N GLY A 223 11.30 -15.58 12.04
CA GLY A 223 11.89 -14.29 12.41
C GLY A 223 11.14 -13.09 11.82
N LEU A 224 10.70 -13.19 10.57
CA LEU A 224 9.95 -12.12 9.90
C LEU A 224 8.62 -11.78 10.60
N LEU A 225 7.96 -12.78 11.23
CA LEU A 225 6.71 -12.61 11.98
C LEU A 225 6.79 -11.57 13.11
N PHE A 226 7.98 -11.42 13.71
CA PHE A 226 8.16 -10.48 14.82
C PHE A 226 8.38 -9.06 14.35
N TYR A 227 8.99 -8.88 13.18
CA TYR A 227 9.48 -7.59 12.69
C TYR A 227 8.51 -6.88 11.75
N ASP A 228 7.66 -7.59 11.00
CA ASP A 228 6.66 -6.98 10.15
C ASP A 228 5.63 -6.15 10.94
N HIS A 229 5.13 -5.08 10.33
CA HIS A 229 4.06 -4.23 10.88
C HIS A 229 2.71 -4.61 10.29
N TYR A 230 2.74 -5.07 9.04
CA TYR A 230 1.59 -5.61 8.32
C TYR A 230 1.97 -6.97 7.72
N ARG A 231 1.05 -7.92 7.80
CA ARG A 231 1.18 -9.22 7.18
C ARG A 231 -0.12 -9.62 6.51
N PHE A 232 -0.05 -9.85 5.20
CA PHE A 232 -1.18 -10.21 4.37
C PHE A 232 -0.97 -11.57 3.74
N SER A 233 -1.88 -12.50 4.00
CA SER A 233 -1.90 -13.82 3.37
C SER A 233 -2.84 -13.81 2.19
N PHE A 234 -2.33 -14.16 1.02
CA PHE A 234 -3.06 -14.17 -0.24
C PHE A 234 -3.50 -15.58 -0.61
N ARG A 235 -4.73 -15.70 -1.11
CA ARG A 235 -5.30 -16.91 -1.66
C ARG A 235 -6.04 -16.60 -2.96
N LYS A 236 -5.73 -17.34 -4.04
CA LYS A 236 -6.49 -17.27 -5.29
C LYS A 236 -7.84 -17.94 -5.09
N ILE A 237 -8.92 -17.29 -5.52
CA ILE A 237 -10.24 -17.89 -5.56
C ILE A 237 -10.35 -18.71 -6.85
N GLY A 238 -10.67 -19.99 -6.72
CA GLY A 238 -10.81 -20.91 -7.85
C GLY A 238 -12.24 -20.99 -8.37
N GLY A 239 -12.42 -21.65 -9.53
CA GLY A 239 -13.72 -21.89 -10.15
C GLY A 239 -14.39 -20.64 -10.72
N ALA A 240 -15.66 -20.71 -11.02
CA ALA A 240 -16.42 -19.63 -11.64
C ALA A 240 -16.52 -18.39 -10.73
N SER A 241 -16.66 -18.58 -9.42
CA SER A 241 -16.67 -17.48 -8.43
C SER A 241 -15.37 -16.68 -8.37
N GLY A 242 -14.26 -17.27 -8.82
CA GLY A 242 -12.96 -16.60 -8.89
C GLY A 242 -12.72 -15.86 -10.19
N GLN A 243 -13.63 -15.83 -11.12
CA GLN A 243 -13.51 -15.15 -12.40
C GLN A 243 -14.21 -13.80 -12.37
N VAL A 244 -13.68 -12.83 -13.11
CA VAL A 244 -14.28 -11.52 -13.35
C VAL A 244 -14.63 -11.45 -14.83
N PHE A 245 -15.88 -11.11 -15.12
CA PHE A 245 -16.39 -11.04 -16.48
C PHE A 245 -16.72 -9.60 -16.85
N ASN A 246 -16.59 -9.26 -18.14
CA ASN A 246 -17.16 -8.05 -18.71
C ASN A 246 -18.66 -8.26 -19.09
N GLU A 247 -19.30 -7.24 -19.63
CA GLU A 247 -20.70 -7.29 -20.09
C GLU A 247 -20.92 -8.34 -21.18
N GLU A 248 -19.89 -8.64 -21.97
CA GLU A 248 -19.92 -9.65 -23.07
C GLU A 248 -19.63 -11.06 -22.56
N LYS A 249 -19.54 -11.26 -21.24
CA LYS A 249 -19.24 -12.53 -20.57
C LYS A 249 -17.84 -13.09 -20.87
N GLU A 250 -16.91 -12.24 -21.27
CA GLU A 250 -15.51 -12.61 -21.41
C GLU A 250 -14.78 -12.49 -20.07
N ILE A 251 -13.84 -13.40 -19.82
CA ILE A 251 -13.04 -13.37 -18.59
C ILE A 251 -12.00 -12.27 -18.71
N ILE A 252 -12.18 -11.19 -17.97
CA ILE A 252 -11.27 -10.02 -17.92
C ILE A 252 -10.38 -10.01 -16.68
N GLY A 253 -10.59 -10.92 -15.74
CA GLY A 253 -9.83 -10.94 -14.50
C GLY A 253 -10.05 -12.17 -13.64
N GLY A 254 -9.41 -12.16 -12.49
CA GLY A 254 -9.58 -13.15 -11.43
C GLY A 254 -9.80 -12.47 -10.08
N ARG A 255 -10.32 -13.20 -9.09
CA ARG A 255 -10.47 -12.70 -7.73
C ARG A 255 -9.46 -13.34 -6.80
N SER A 256 -8.94 -12.53 -5.88
CA SER A 256 -8.07 -12.96 -4.80
C SER A 256 -8.66 -12.59 -3.46
N GLU A 257 -8.42 -13.44 -2.48
CA GLU A 257 -8.74 -13.17 -1.07
C GLU A 257 -7.45 -12.86 -0.32
N ILE A 258 -7.47 -11.78 0.45
CA ILE A 258 -6.43 -11.44 1.42
C ILE A 258 -6.99 -11.68 2.83
N THR A 259 -6.19 -12.32 3.68
CA THR A 259 -6.38 -12.28 5.12
C THR A 259 -5.33 -11.36 5.72
N ILE A 260 -5.76 -10.32 6.44
CA ILE A 260 -4.90 -9.40 7.17
C ILE A 260 -4.50 -10.07 8.49
N ASN A 261 -3.41 -10.86 8.50
CA ASN A 261 -2.99 -11.61 9.68
C ASN A 261 -2.42 -10.71 10.78
N LYS A 262 -1.75 -9.63 10.38
CA LYS A 262 -1.16 -8.65 11.29
C LYS A 262 -1.37 -7.23 10.75
N ASN A 263 -1.78 -6.35 11.64
CA ASN A 263 -1.92 -4.92 11.38
C ASN A 263 -1.69 -4.17 12.70
N ARG A 264 -0.59 -3.42 12.80
CA ARG A 264 -0.27 -2.65 14.01
C ARG A 264 -1.09 -1.36 14.16
N TYR A 265 -1.77 -0.92 13.10
CA TYR A 265 -2.51 0.35 13.06
C TYR A 265 -4.02 0.15 12.96
N GLY A 266 -4.49 -1.09 12.98
CA GLY A 266 -5.90 -1.41 12.88
C GLY A 266 -6.22 -2.87 13.23
N PRO A 267 -7.45 -3.32 13.00
CA PRO A 267 -7.89 -4.66 13.38
C PRO A 267 -7.21 -5.73 12.52
N PRO A 268 -6.64 -6.78 13.12
CA PRO A 268 -6.16 -7.96 12.41
C PRO A 268 -7.31 -8.92 12.06
N ASN A 269 -6.99 -9.99 11.34
CA ASN A 269 -7.88 -11.12 10.99
C ASN A 269 -9.08 -10.74 10.10
N LYS A 270 -8.96 -9.61 9.38
CA LYS A 270 -9.95 -9.22 8.37
C LYS A 270 -9.70 -9.97 7.07
N LYS A 271 -10.78 -10.28 6.36
CA LYS A 271 -10.73 -10.90 5.04
C LYS A 271 -11.27 -9.93 4.00
N VAL A 272 -10.58 -9.83 2.89
CA VAL A 272 -10.90 -8.94 1.78
C VAL A 272 -10.84 -9.73 0.50
N ILE A 273 -11.87 -9.63 -0.32
CA ILE A 273 -11.88 -10.16 -1.68
C ILE A 273 -11.82 -8.98 -2.64
N PHE A 274 -10.92 -9.05 -3.61
CA PHE A 274 -10.76 -8.00 -4.60
C PHE A 274 -10.46 -8.58 -5.99
N PRO A 275 -10.83 -7.89 -7.07
CA PRO A 275 -10.53 -8.31 -8.42
C PRO A 275 -9.07 -8.03 -8.79
N ILE A 276 -8.51 -8.87 -9.64
CA ILE A 276 -7.24 -8.67 -10.35
C ILE A 276 -7.57 -8.72 -11.84
N TYR A 277 -7.50 -7.58 -12.51
CA TYR A 277 -7.81 -7.51 -13.94
C TYR A 277 -6.60 -7.92 -14.78
N PHE A 278 -6.84 -8.66 -15.87
CA PHE A 278 -5.81 -9.12 -16.80
C PHE A 278 -5.56 -8.12 -17.93
N VAL A 279 -6.53 -7.30 -18.20
CA VAL A 279 -6.46 -6.17 -19.13
C VAL A 279 -6.22 -4.89 -18.36
N LYS A 280 -5.80 -3.83 -19.06
CA LYS A 280 -5.71 -2.51 -18.46
C LYS A 280 -7.05 -2.20 -17.78
N GLU A 281 -7.03 -2.03 -16.46
CA GLU A 281 -8.16 -1.41 -15.79
C GLU A 281 -8.32 -0.01 -16.41
N GLU A 282 -9.31 0.16 -17.23
CA GLU A 282 -9.93 1.47 -17.33
C GLU A 282 -10.63 1.64 -15.98
N SER A 283 -9.88 2.15 -15.00
CA SER A 283 -10.52 2.68 -13.80
C SER A 283 -11.49 3.72 -14.31
N ASP A 284 -12.79 3.52 -14.03
CA ASP A 284 -13.78 4.52 -14.40
C ASP A 284 -13.27 5.88 -13.90
N PRO A 285 -12.98 6.84 -14.79
CA PRO A 285 -12.33 8.10 -14.44
C PRO A 285 -13.08 8.88 -13.36
N ILE A 286 -14.41 8.69 -13.27
CA ILE A 286 -15.27 9.27 -12.25
C ILE A 286 -14.95 8.70 -10.88
N SER A 287 -14.86 7.38 -10.78
CA SER A 287 -14.51 6.69 -9.55
C SER A 287 -13.08 7.01 -9.09
N ASP A 288 -12.12 7.09 -10.04
CA ASP A 288 -10.73 7.46 -9.75
C ASP A 288 -10.62 8.90 -9.22
N PHE A 289 -11.34 9.85 -9.82
CA PHE A 289 -11.41 11.23 -9.33
C PHE A 289 -11.91 11.29 -7.88
N ILE A 290 -13.04 10.64 -7.58
CA ILE A 290 -13.63 10.64 -6.23
C ILE A 290 -12.69 9.99 -5.21
N MET A 291 -12.07 8.84 -5.55
CA MET A 291 -11.12 8.17 -4.66
C MET A 291 -9.90 9.03 -4.36
N ARG A 292 -9.31 9.67 -5.39
CA ARG A 292 -8.16 10.56 -5.22
C ARG A 292 -8.50 11.80 -4.40
N ALA A 293 -9.67 12.37 -4.61
CA ALA A 293 -10.14 13.51 -3.84
C ALA A 293 -10.31 13.15 -2.35
N LYS A 294 -10.86 11.97 -2.05
CA LYS A 294 -10.96 11.45 -0.68
C LYS A 294 -9.60 11.16 -0.05
N ALA A 295 -8.70 10.47 -0.79
CA ALA A 295 -7.37 10.06 -0.31
C ALA A 295 -6.47 11.25 0.04
N ARG A 296 -6.67 12.40 -0.60
CA ARG A 296 -5.86 13.62 -0.34
C ARG A 296 -6.45 14.57 0.68
N ASN A 297 -7.42 14.09 1.51
CA ASN A 297 -8.08 14.97 2.48
C ASN A 297 -8.37 16.35 1.83
N VAL A 298 -8.88 16.34 0.61
CA VAL A 298 -9.60 17.50 0.13
C VAL A 298 -10.75 17.56 1.10
N GLU A 299 -10.62 18.36 2.19
CA GLU A 299 -11.51 18.45 3.38
C GLU A 299 -12.99 18.61 3.05
N LEU A 300 -13.28 18.54 1.80
CA LEU A 300 -14.43 18.99 1.09
C LEU A 300 -15.34 17.85 0.66
N ILE A 301 -14.85 16.60 0.54
CA ILE A 301 -15.69 15.47 0.13
C ILE A 301 -15.91 14.55 1.33
N LYS A 302 -17.04 14.74 2.01
CA LYS A 302 -17.49 13.88 3.12
C LYS A 302 -18.59 12.96 2.63
N GLU A 303 -18.58 11.70 3.08
CA GLU A 303 -19.76 10.87 2.96
C GLU A 303 -20.75 11.25 4.07
N SER A 304 -21.94 11.68 3.69
CA SER A 304 -23.06 11.91 4.59
C SER A 304 -24.18 10.92 4.27
N GLY A 305 -24.81 10.34 5.27
CA GLY A 305 -25.98 9.51 5.06
C GLY A 305 -26.24 8.50 6.17
N GLN A 306 -27.51 8.16 6.39
CA GLN A 306 -27.92 7.01 7.23
C GLN A 306 -27.65 5.70 6.50
N LYS A 307 -27.53 4.55 7.24
CA LYS A 307 -27.33 3.21 6.68
C LYS A 307 -28.14 3.00 5.39
N GLY A 308 -27.44 2.82 4.26
CA GLY A 308 -28.01 2.44 2.96
C GLY A 308 -28.02 3.51 1.87
N LYS A 309 -27.79 4.80 2.16
CA LYS A 309 -27.68 5.84 1.12
C LYS A 309 -26.50 6.76 1.42
N LYS A 310 -25.36 6.48 0.82
CA LYS A 310 -24.17 7.34 0.90
C LYS A 310 -24.33 8.49 -0.09
N LYS A 311 -24.06 9.73 0.35
CA LYS A 311 -24.00 10.92 -0.48
C LYS A 311 -22.62 11.51 -0.44
N LEU A 312 -22.15 12.04 -1.57
CA LEU A 312 -20.98 12.89 -1.67
C LEU A 312 -21.39 14.31 -1.28
N LYS A 313 -20.55 14.97 -0.50
CA LYS A 313 -20.81 16.31 0.01
C LYS A 313 -19.57 17.18 -0.15
N TYR A 314 -19.77 18.39 -0.67
CA TYR A 314 -18.78 19.46 -0.74
C TYR A 314 -19.34 20.70 -0.05
N ILE A 315 -18.52 21.39 0.72
CA ILE A 315 -18.89 22.65 1.38
C ILE A 315 -17.98 23.74 0.83
N THR A 316 -18.56 24.78 0.24
CA THR A 316 -17.83 25.96 -0.24
C THR A 316 -17.31 26.79 0.94
N GLU A 317 -16.38 27.72 0.66
CA GLU A 317 -15.88 28.67 1.68
C GLU A 317 -17.01 29.55 2.25
N ASP A 318 -18.04 29.83 1.47
CA ASP A 318 -19.21 30.60 1.87
C ASP A 318 -20.26 29.77 2.62
N GLY A 319 -20.00 28.48 2.83
CA GLY A 319 -20.88 27.57 3.55
C GLY A 319 -21.99 26.94 2.70
N GLU A 320 -21.99 27.13 1.38
CA GLU A 320 -22.91 26.44 0.48
C GLU A 320 -22.59 24.94 0.47
N VAL A 321 -23.64 24.12 0.51
CA VAL A 321 -23.52 22.65 0.57
C VAL A 321 -23.97 22.03 -0.75
N ILE A 322 -23.03 21.37 -1.45
CA ILE A 322 -23.29 20.59 -2.65
C ILE A 322 -23.38 19.12 -2.24
N GLU A 323 -24.50 18.48 -2.52
CA GLU A 323 -24.69 17.05 -2.23
C GLU A 323 -25.23 16.32 -3.47
N SER A 324 -24.75 15.08 -3.67
CA SER A 324 -25.35 14.12 -4.60
C SER A 324 -25.13 12.68 -4.15
N GLY A 325 -26.12 11.82 -4.41
CA GLY A 325 -25.98 10.37 -4.30
C GLY A 325 -25.32 9.73 -5.53
N ASP A 326 -25.21 10.48 -6.62
CA ASP A 326 -24.56 10.09 -7.86
C ASP A 326 -23.23 10.83 -8.04
N ALA A 327 -22.15 10.06 -8.30
CA ALA A 327 -20.80 10.62 -8.40
C ALA A 327 -20.62 11.55 -9.62
N ARG A 328 -21.28 11.24 -10.72
CA ARG A 328 -21.24 12.04 -11.95
C ARG A 328 -21.97 13.36 -11.75
N ASP A 329 -23.22 13.33 -11.28
CA ASP A 329 -24.00 14.52 -10.97
C ASP A 329 -23.25 15.43 -10.00
N PHE A 330 -22.57 14.82 -9.01
CA PHE A 330 -21.71 15.54 -8.07
C PHE A 330 -20.58 16.30 -8.78
N ILE A 331 -19.83 15.63 -9.68
CA ILE A 331 -18.72 16.26 -10.41
C ILE A 331 -19.23 17.36 -11.35
N LEU A 332 -20.35 17.15 -12.02
CA LEU A 332 -20.95 18.18 -12.89
C LEU A 332 -21.31 19.44 -12.10
N LYS A 333 -21.91 19.29 -10.92
CA LYS A 333 -22.18 20.42 -10.02
C LYS A 333 -20.89 21.14 -9.60
N LEU A 334 -19.77 20.44 -9.38
CA LEU A 334 -18.47 21.07 -9.10
C LEU A 334 -17.90 21.86 -10.29
N LYS A 335 -18.27 21.51 -11.53
CA LYS A 335 -17.87 22.26 -12.73
C LYS A 335 -18.61 23.60 -12.87
N ASP A 336 -19.81 23.67 -12.35
CA ASP A 336 -20.64 24.89 -12.41
C ASP A 336 -20.28 25.91 -11.32
N LEU A 337 -19.50 25.51 -10.33
CA LEU A 337 -19.09 26.39 -9.22
C LEU A 337 -17.81 27.14 -9.53
N SER A 338 -17.78 28.43 -9.20
CA SER A 338 -16.57 29.24 -9.24
C SER A 338 -15.56 28.77 -8.23
N ALA A 339 -14.29 28.78 -8.60
CA ALA A 339 -13.21 28.37 -7.71
C ALA A 339 -13.09 29.33 -6.50
N PRO A 340 -12.77 28.83 -5.29
CA PRO A 340 -12.67 29.67 -4.09
C PRO A 340 -11.63 30.79 -4.28
N GLU A 341 -11.91 31.99 -3.78
CA GLU A 341 -10.97 33.12 -3.78
C GLU A 341 -9.92 32.96 -2.66
N SER A 342 -8.76 32.41 -2.99
CA SER A 342 -7.64 32.30 -2.04
C SER A 342 -6.59 33.36 -2.32
N LYS A 343 -6.26 34.18 -1.31
CA LYS A 343 -5.23 35.24 -1.38
C LYS A 343 -3.78 34.71 -1.54
N THR A 344 -3.58 33.39 -1.51
CA THR A 344 -2.26 32.73 -1.61
C THR A 344 -2.09 31.92 -2.91
N ARG A 345 -2.95 32.11 -3.89
CA ARG A 345 -3.09 31.23 -5.04
C ARG A 345 -2.25 31.66 -6.22
N ASN A 346 -1.31 30.79 -6.61
CA ASN A 346 -0.62 30.84 -7.91
C ASN A 346 -1.29 29.91 -8.95
N ASP A 347 -2.54 29.52 -8.76
CA ASP A 347 -3.24 28.68 -9.73
C ASP A 347 -4.33 29.48 -10.47
N ASN A 348 -4.47 29.24 -11.76
CA ASN A 348 -5.45 29.89 -12.62
C ASN A 348 -6.74 29.07 -12.74
N SER A 349 -7.13 28.28 -11.72
CA SER A 349 -8.38 27.52 -11.75
C SER A 349 -9.59 28.46 -11.75
N THR A 350 -10.53 28.26 -12.66
CA THR A 350 -11.76 29.04 -12.78
C THR A 350 -12.92 28.37 -12.07
N THR A 351 -12.90 27.04 -11.97
CA THR A 351 -13.95 26.25 -11.29
C THR A 351 -13.44 25.45 -10.12
N VAL A 352 -14.36 25.05 -9.22
CA VAL A 352 -14.04 24.13 -8.10
C VAL A 352 -13.51 22.80 -8.63
N PHE A 353 -14.05 22.30 -9.74
CA PHE A 353 -13.57 21.09 -10.38
C PHE A 353 -12.09 21.19 -10.77
N GLU A 354 -11.69 22.24 -11.49
CA GLU A 354 -10.28 22.45 -11.87
C GLU A 354 -9.38 22.58 -10.64
N TYR A 355 -9.84 23.30 -9.62
CA TYR A 355 -9.13 23.42 -8.36
C TYR A 355 -8.88 22.08 -7.70
N ILE A 356 -9.89 21.20 -7.64
CA ILE A 356 -9.74 19.85 -7.10
C ILE A 356 -8.81 19.01 -7.96
N CYS A 357 -8.95 19.03 -9.30
CA CYS A 357 -8.07 18.31 -10.22
C CYS A 357 -6.60 18.65 -9.99
N ARG A 358 -6.27 19.91 -9.79
CA ARG A 358 -4.89 20.34 -9.47
C ARG A 358 -4.45 19.91 -8.07
N LYS A 359 -5.33 20.00 -7.09
CA LYS A 359 -5.03 19.52 -5.73
C LYS A 359 -4.74 18.03 -5.69
N ILE A 360 -5.47 17.23 -6.45
CA ILE A 360 -5.25 15.78 -6.53
C ILE A 360 -4.20 15.40 -7.61
N LYS A 361 -3.57 16.41 -8.24
CA LYS A 361 -2.51 16.26 -9.24
C LYS A 361 -2.92 15.32 -10.40
N LEU A 362 -4.10 15.53 -10.97
CA LEU A 362 -4.43 14.91 -12.25
C LEU A 362 -3.61 15.58 -13.35
N ASP A 363 -3.06 14.79 -14.25
CA ASP A 363 -2.46 15.29 -15.48
C ASP A 363 -3.54 15.60 -16.54
N ASP A 364 -3.15 16.32 -17.59
CA ASP A 364 -4.08 16.74 -18.65
C ASP A 364 -4.76 15.55 -19.36
N HIS A 365 -4.08 14.43 -19.49
CA HIS A 365 -4.64 13.20 -20.08
C HIS A 365 -5.75 12.61 -19.19
N MET A 366 -5.53 12.56 -17.88
CA MET A 366 -6.53 12.09 -16.91
C MET A 366 -7.75 13.01 -16.86
N ILE A 367 -7.53 14.33 -16.90
CA ILE A 367 -8.60 15.34 -16.93
C ILE A 367 -9.41 15.18 -18.22
N LYS A 368 -8.76 14.97 -19.37
CA LYS A 368 -9.43 14.72 -20.64
C LYS A 368 -10.28 13.45 -20.57
N ASN A 369 -9.72 12.32 -20.14
CA ASN A 369 -10.46 11.07 -20.02
C ASN A 369 -11.67 11.19 -19.07
N LEU A 370 -11.52 11.96 -17.97
CA LEU A 370 -12.64 12.23 -17.06
C LEU A 370 -13.73 13.06 -17.74
N ASN A 371 -13.36 14.07 -18.51
CA ASN A 371 -14.32 14.89 -19.27
C ASN A 371 -15.04 14.06 -20.34
N ASP A 372 -14.30 13.27 -21.13
CA ASP A 372 -14.84 12.39 -22.16
C ASP A 372 -15.84 11.39 -21.54
N ARG A 373 -15.51 10.85 -20.35
CA ARG A 373 -16.41 9.95 -19.61
C ARG A 373 -17.65 10.66 -19.08
N LEU A 374 -17.52 11.88 -18.58
CA LEU A 374 -18.66 12.68 -18.14
C LEU A 374 -19.60 13.00 -19.30
N GLU A 375 -19.07 13.28 -20.49
CA GLU A 375 -19.85 13.55 -21.70
C GLU A 375 -20.52 12.30 -22.26
N SER A 376 -19.81 11.17 -22.37
CA SER A 376 -20.37 9.91 -22.87
C SER A 376 -21.57 9.41 -22.04
N CYS A 377 -21.55 9.65 -20.73
CA CYS A 377 -22.70 9.35 -19.89
C CYS A 377 -23.91 10.29 -20.12
N VAL A 378 -23.74 11.49 -20.69
CA VAL A 378 -24.86 12.36 -21.05
C VAL A 378 -25.67 11.79 -22.22
N GLU A 379 -25.01 11.23 -23.23
CA GLU A 379 -25.70 10.57 -24.35
C GLU A 379 -26.48 9.32 -23.88
N TYR A 380 -25.95 8.57 -22.90
CA TYR A 380 -26.62 7.39 -22.36
C TYR A 380 -27.85 7.73 -21.49
N ALA A 381 -27.82 8.81 -20.74
CA ALA A 381 -28.92 9.25 -19.87
C ALA A 381 -30.10 9.87 -20.65
N LEU A 382 -29.88 10.34 -21.87
CA LEU A 382 -30.92 10.92 -22.71
C LEU A 382 -31.65 9.90 -23.61
N GLY A 383 -31.15 8.64 -23.67
CA GLY A 383 -31.68 7.62 -24.61
C GLY A 383 -32.25 6.36 -24.01
N ASN A 384 -31.97 6.02 -22.72
CA ASN A 384 -32.48 4.79 -22.10
C ASN A 384 -32.97 5.04 -20.67
N GLU A 385 -34.18 4.58 -20.36
CA GLU A 385 -34.73 4.51 -19.01
C GLU A 385 -33.84 3.68 -18.10
N LEU A 386 -33.66 4.16 -16.88
CA LEU A 386 -32.87 3.57 -15.80
C LEU A 386 -33.11 2.06 -15.64
N ILE A 387 -32.09 1.26 -15.83
CA ILE A 387 -32.05 -0.09 -15.30
C ILE A 387 -31.60 0.04 -13.84
N GLU A 388 -32.55 -0.08 -12.92
CA GLU A 388 -32.28 -0.22 -11.49
C GLU A 388 -31.58 -1.57 -11.26
N TYR A 389 -30.35 -1.53 -10.76
CA TYR A 389 -29.70 -2.71 -10.18
C TYR A 389 -30.30 -2.96 -8.79
N GLU A 390 -31.27 -3.85 -8.71
CA GLU A 390 -31.61 -4.50 -7.44
C GLU A 390 -30.43 -5.40 -7.05
N ALA A 391 -29.81 -5.08 -5.91
CA ALA A 391 -28.88 -5.97 -5.25
C ALA A 391 -29.68 -7.12 -4.64
N GLU A 392 -29.58 -8.31 -5.23
CA GLU A 392 -30.08 -9.53 -4.59
C GLU A 392 -29.31 -9.76 -3.28
N GLU A 393 -30.07 -9.83 -2.18
CA GLU A 393 -29.55 -10.25 -0.88
C GLU A 393 -29.06 -11.71 -0.98
N PRO A 394 -27.94 -12.07 -0.32
CA PRO A 394 -27.48 -13.46 -0.32
C PRO A 394 -28.45 -14.30 0.51
N GLU A 395 -29.05 -15.34 -0.12
CA GLU A 395 -29.77 -16.38 0.59
C GLU A 395 -28.85 -17.06 1.62
N GLU A 396 -29.34 -17.14 2.87
CA GLU A 396 -28.75 -17.92 3.95
C GLU A 396 -28.73 -19.41 3.58
N PHE A 397 -27.53 -20.01 3.56
CA PHE A 397 -27.29 -21.43 3.76
C PHE A 397 -26.08 -21.68 4.63
#